data_90fdd8ff7849dbd346e640b1576483ef
#
_entry.id   90fdd8ff7849dbd346e640b1576483ef
#
_cell.length_a   1.000
_cell.length_b   1.000
_cell.length_c   1.000
_cell.angle_alpha   90.00
_cell.angle_beta   90.00
_cell.angle_gamma   90.00
#
_symmetry.space_group_name_H-M   'P 1'
#
loop_
_entity.id
_entity.type
_entity.pdbx_description
1 polymer ?
#
loop_
_entity_poly.entity_id
_entity_poly.type
_entity_poly.pdbx_seq_one_letter_code
_entity_poly.pdbx_strand_id
1 'polypeptide(L)'
;MSRRLVWDSNACDDYLWWQAQDRKVLKRINQLIQDVLRNGNEGIGKPEPLKHDFAGYWSRRITDEHRLVYKIADVEIRIAACRYHYGR
;
A
#
# COMPACT_ATOMS: atom_id res chain seq x y z
N MET A 1 4.40 -8.61 -18.59
CA MET A 1 3.25 -9.23 -17.90
C MET A 1 2.92 -8.48 -16.63
N SER A 2 1.64 -8.23 -16.40
CA SER A 2 1.23 -7.55 -15.19
C SER A 2 1.11 -8.54 -14.03
N ARG A 3 1.43 -8.05 -12.84
CA ARG A 3 1.27 -8.82 -11.61
C ARG A 3 -0.18 -8.75 -11.15
N ARG A 4 -0.61 -9.75 -10.41
CA ARG A 4 -1.90 -9.72 -9.75
C ARG A 4 -1.84 -8.83 -8.52
N LEU A 5 -2.94 -8.13 -8.25
CA LEU A 5 -3.08 -7.34 -7.02
C LEU A 5 -3.78 -8.21 -5.99
N VAL A 6 -3.10 -8.48 -4.91
CA VAL A 6 -3.61 -9.34 -3.83
C VAL A 6 -3.75 -8.51 -2.56
N TRP A 7 -4.89 -8.62 -1.89
CA TRP A 7 -5.18 -7.88 -0.67
C TRP A 7 -5.19 -8.82 0.52
N ASP A 8 -4.42 -8.49 1.55
CA ASP A 8 -4.60 -9.16 2.84
C ASP A 8 -5.94 -8.70 3.42
N SER A 9 -6.55 -9.53 4.27
CA SER A 9 -7.88 -9.22 4.80
C SER A 9 -7.96 -7.88 5.50
N ASN A 10 -6.98 -7.54 6.32
CA ASN A 10 -6.99 -6.25 7.01
C ASN A 10 -6.80 -5.08 6.05
N ALA A 11 -6.04 -5.27 4.97
CA ALA A 11 -5.88 -4.22 3.98
C ALA A 11 -7.19 -3.97 3.22
N CYS A 12 -7.91 -5.04 2.91
CA CYS A 12 -9.22 -4.92 2.29
C CYS A 12 -10.18 -4.18 3.23
N ASP A 13 -10.18 -4.53 4.52
CA ASP A 13 -11.00 -3.84 5.51
C ASP A 13 -10.64 -2.36 5.60
N ASP A 14 -9.35 -2.04 5.58
CA ASP A 14 -8.89 -0.65 5.57
C ASP A 14 -9.43 0.10 4.36
N TYR A 15 -9.33 -0.51 3.20
CA TYR A 15 -9.76 0.11 1.95
C TYR A 15 -11.27 0.39 1.98
N LEU A 16 -12.06 -0.57 2.43
CA LEU A 16 -13.50 -0.40 2.54
C LEU A 16 -13.85 0.68 3.57
N TRP A 17 -13.10 0.76 4.65
CA TRP A 17 -13.28 1.80 5.65
C TRP A 17 -13.07 3.19 5.05
N TRP A 18 -11.99 3.37 4.27
CA TRP A 18 -11.72 4.64 3.60
C TRP A 18 -12.80 5.00 2.60
N GLN A 19 -13.34 4.01 1.90
CA GLN A 19 -14.41 4.21 0.95
C GLN A 19 -15.63 4.86 1.61
N ALA A 20 -15.91 4.51 2.86
CA ALA A 20 -17.02 5.05 3.62
C ALA A 20 -16.68 6.37 4.32
N GLN A 21 -15.40 6.58 4.70
CA GLN A 21 -15.02 7.68 5.58
C GLN A 21 -14.40 8.88 4.88
N ASP A 22 -13.56 8.66 3.88
CA ASP A 22 -12.80 9.77 3.27
C ASP A 22 -12.41 9.45 1.83
N ARG A 23 -13.16 10.02 0.91
CA ARG A 23 -12.93 9.76 -0.52
C ARG A 23 -11.65 10.37 -1.06
N LYS A 24 -11.14 11.43 -0.45
CA LYS A 24 -9.87 12.03 -0.87
C LYS A 24 -8.72 11.09 -0.53
N VAL A 25 -8.75 10.50 0.64
CA VAL A 25 -7.74 9.51 1.04
C VAL A 25 -7.84 8.28 0.15
N LEU A 26 -9.05 7.82 -0.13
CA LEU A 26 -9.26 6.69 -1.04
C LEU A 26 -8.64 6.95 -2.41
N LYS A 27 -8.85 8.14 -2.95
CA LYS A 27 -8.27 8.53 -4.23
C LYS A 27 -6.75 8.49 -4.19
N ARG A 28 -6.16 8.97 -3.11
CA ARG A 28 -4.71 8.94 -2.92
C ARG A 28 -4.19 7.51 -2.88
N ILE A 29 -4.88 6.62 -2.16
CA ILE A 29 -4.52 5.21 -2.09
C ILE A 29 -4.56 4.60 -3.50
N ASN A 30 -5.60 4.89 -4.27
CA ASN A 30 -5.72 4.38 -5.64
C ASN A 30 -4.56 4.86 -6.52
N GLN A 31 -4.17 6.11 -6.38
CA GLN A 31 -3.03 6.65 -7.12
C GLN A 31 -1.73 5.93 -6.75
N LEU A 32 -1.53 5.67 -5.47
CA LEU A 32 -0.35 4.96 -5.00
C LEU A 32 -0.31 3.54 -5.53
N ILE A 33 -1.43 2.83 -5.50
CA ILE A 33 -1.51 1.46 -6.00
C ILE A 33 -1.18 1.43 -7.50
N GLN A 34 -1.75 2.35 -8.27
CA GLN A 34 -1.45 2.42 -9.70
C GLN A 34 0.02 2.72 -9.95
N ASP A 35 0.61 3.57 -9.13
CA ASP A 35 2.02 3.89 -9.27
C ASP A 35 2.91 2.69 -8.93
N VAL A 36 2.55 1.92 -7.90
CA VAL A 36 3.27 0.68 -7.58
C VAL A 36 3.19 -0.31 -8.74
N LEU A 37 2.00 -0.48 -9.32
CA LEU A 37 1.81 -1.38 -10.47
C LEU A 37 2.65 -0.97 -11.66
N ARG A 38 2.85 0.33 -11.85
CA ARG A 38 3.57 0.86 -13.01
C ARG A 38 5.07 0.95 -12.78
N ASN A 39 5.49 1.39 -11.61
CA ASN A 39 6.88 1.78 -11.34
C ASN A 39 7.57 0.93 -10.28
N GLY A 40 6.90 -0.04 -9.69
CA GLY A 40 7.50 -0.89 -8.68
C GLY A 40 7.81 -0.14 -7.39
N ASN A 41 9.05 -0.25 -6.92
CA ASN A 41 9.48 0.38 -5.67
C ASN A 41 10.04 1.79 -5.87
N GLU A 42 9.75 2.42 -7.00
CA GLU A 42 10.12 3.80 -7.26
C GLU A 42 8.86 4.59 -7.59
N GLY A 43 8.84 5.88 -7.26
CA GLY A 43 7.71 6.72 -7.62
C GLY A 43 7.22 7.59 -6.49
N ILE A 44 5.92 7.90 -6.51
CA ILE A 44 5.33 8.86 -5.58
C ILE A 44 5.13 8.28 -4.19
N GLY A 45 4.99 9.15 -3.19
CA GLY A 45 4.68 8.73 -1.82
C GLY A 45 5.89 8.29 -1.01
N LYS A 46 7.09 8.63 -1.43
CA LYS A 46 8.34 8.31 -0.72
C LYS A 46 8.45 6.82 -0.39
N PRO A 47 8.58 5.95 -1.40
CA PRO A 47 8.73 4.52 -1.14
C PRO A 47 9.91 4.22 -0.23
N GLU A 48 9.70 3.42 0.79
CA GLU A 48 10.72 3.03 1.75
C GLU A 48 10.66 1.54 2.05
N PRO A 49 11.81 0.84 2.05
CA PRO A 49 11.81 -0.56 2.49
C PRO A 49 11.65 -0.62 4.01
N LEU A 50 10.92 -1.62 4.48
CA LEU A 50 10.69 -1.84 5.90
C LEU A 50 11.69 -2.84 6.44
N LYS A 51 11.82 -2.89 7.77
CA LYS A 51 12.83 -3.70 8.45
C LYS A 51 12.17 -4.64 9.46
N HIS A 52 12.99 -5.50 10.03
CA HIS A 52 12.60 -6.41 11.11
C HIS A 52 11.44 -7.32 10.67
N ASP A 53 10.34 -7.31 11.39
CA ASP A 53 9.20 -8.17 11.11
C ASP A 53 8.55 -7.91 9.75
N PHE A 54 8.81 -6.74 9.19
CA PHE A 54 8.26 -6.35 7.89
C PHE A 54 9.29 -6.38 6.76
N ALA A 55 10.41 -7.06 6.98
CA ALA A 55 11.44 -7.17 5.94
C ALA A 55 10.86 -7.76 4.66
N GLY A 56 11.19 -7.14 3.53
CA GLY A 56 10.63 -7.51 2.23
C GLY A 56 9.42 -6.69 1.83
N TYR A 57 8.80 -6.01 2.78
CA TYR A 57 7.70 -5.09 2.49
C TYR A 57 8.24 -3.67 2.33
N TRP A 58 7.43 -2.84 1.68
CA TRP A 58 7.71 -1.43 1.46
C TRP A 58 6.50 -0.61 1.90
N SER A 59 6.72 0.67 2.19
CA SER A 59 5.63 1.58 2.50
C SER A 59 5.69 2.80 1.60
N ARG A 60 4.51 3.38 1.37
CA ARG A 60 4.38 4.70 0.73
C ARG A 60 3.44 5.55 1.56
N ARG A 61 3.69 6.84 1.60
CA ARG A 61 2.86 7.77 2.37
C ARG A 61 1.53 8.01 1.70
N ILE A 62 0.46 7.76 2.45
CA ILE A 62 -0.90 8.17 2.07
C ILE A 62 -1.13 9.59 2.60
N THR A 63 -0.95 9.76 3.92
CA THR A 63 -0.97 11.03 4.63
C THR A 63 0.17 10.99 5.67
N ASP A 64 0.28 12.00 6.50
CA ASP A 64 1.27 11.99 7.59
C ASP A 64 1.07 10.81 8.54
N GLU A 65 -0.19 10.41 8.76
CA GLU A 65 -0.52 9.35 9.71
C GLU A 65 -0.64 7.97 9.09
N HIS A 66 -0.86 7.90 7.78
CA HIS A 66 -1.24 6.64 7.14
C HIS A 66 -0.26 6.23 6.06
N ARG A 67 -0.06 4.92 5.97
CA ARG A 67 0.88 4.33 4.99
C ARG A 67 0.20 3.21 4.23
N LEU A 68 0.54 3.11 2.96
CA LEU A 68 0.28 1.93 2.15
C LEU A 68 1.45 0.99 2.35
N VAL A 69 1.19 -0.20 2.86
CA VAL A 69 2.23 -1.23 3.06
C VAL A 69 1.99 -2.35 2.06
N TYR A 70 3.03 -2.69 1.30
CA TYR A 70 2.90 -3.63 0.21
C TYR A 70 4.19 -4.40 -0.01
N LYS A 71 4.09 -5.50 -0.77
CA LYS A 71 5.23 -6.32 -1.14
C LYS A 71 5.11 -6.71 -2.60
N ILE A 72 6.19 -6.56 -3.35
CA ILE A 72 6.24 -6.96 -4.75
C ILE A 72 6.90 -8.33 -4.84
N ALA A 73 6.18 -9.29 -5.38
CA ALA A 73 6.70 -10.62 -5.68
C ALA A 73 6.66 -10.84 -7.19
N ASP A 74 7.13 -12.01 -7.65
CA ASP A 74 7.26 -12.26 -9.09
C ASP A 74 5.95 -12.12 -9.85
N VAL A 75 4.86 -12.66 -9.28
CA VAL A 75 3.57 -12.71 -9.97
C VAL A 75 2.49 -11.87 -9.31
N GLU A 76 2.81 -11.22 -8.20
CA GLU A 76 1.79 -10.46 -7.47
C GLU A 76 2.37 -9.26 -6.75
N ILE A 77 1.49 -8.29 -6.48
CA ILE A 77 1.74 -7.22 -5.54
C ILE A 77 0.74 -7.42 -4.41
N ARG A 78 1.25 -7.64 -3.22
CA ARG A 78 0.41 -7.88 -2.03
C ARG A 78 0.26 -6.59 -1.25
N ILE A 79 -0.98 -6.18 -1.02
CA ILE A 79 -1.29 -5.02 -0.18
C ILE A 79 -1.55 -5.54 1.23
N ALA A 80 -0.69 -5.16 2.16
CA ALA A 80 -0.76 -5.65 3.55
C ALA A 80 -1.58 -4.73 4.44
N ALA A 81 -1.56 -3.42 4.18
CA ALA A 81 -2.30 -2.45 4.98
C ALA A 81 -2.39 -1.13 4.22
N CYS A 82 -3.41 -0.35 4.51
CA CYS A 82 -3.50 1.00 3.98
C CYS A 82 -4.13 1.98 4.97
N ARG A 83 -3.89 1.73 6.26
CA ARG A 83 -4.35 2.59 7.33
C ARG A 83 -3.35 2.52 8.47
N TYR A 84 -3.11 3.65 9.15
CA TYR A 84 -2.11 3.81 10.20
C TYR A 84 -0.68 3.56 9.71
N HIS A 85 0.27 3.68 10.61
CA HIS A 85 1.67 3.34 10.37
C HIS A 85 1.85 1.83 10.49
N TYR A 86 2.82 1.32 9.76
CA TYR A 86 3.26 -0.05 9.97
C TYR A 86 3.88 -0.18 11.38
N GLY A 87 3.83 -1.39 11.95
CA GLY A 87 4.44 -1.65 13.24
C GLY A 87 3.63 -1.19 14.44
N ARG A 88 2.41 -0.81 14.24
CA ARG A 88 1.53 -0.42 15.33
C ARG A 88 0.72 -1.56 15.87
#